data_dc2abf8ba075dc7345364641b3b2cfef
#
_entry.id   dc2abf8ba075dc7345364641b3b2cfef
#
_cell.length_a   1.000
_cell.length_b   1.000
_cell.length_c   1.000
_cell.angle_alpha   90.00
_cell.angle_beta   90.00
_cell.angle_gamma   90.00
#
_symmetry.space_group_name_H-M   'P 1'
#
loop_
_entity.id
_entity.type
_entity.pdbx_description
1 polymer ?
#
loop_
_entity_poly.entity_id
_entity_poly.type
_entity_poly.pdbx_seq_one_letter_code
_entity_poly.pdbx_strand_id
1 'polypeptide(L)' 'MIKAFNETMKYIEETLTDRIDERKIALLSGYSYPLFSRMFSIMVDYPLSEYIRFRKL' A
#
# COMPACT_ATOMS: atom_id res chain seq x y z
N MET A 1 -6.77 12.68 -4.24
CA MET A 1 -6.93 11.34 -3.67
C MET A 1 -6.31 10.27 -4.56
N ILE A 2 -6.70 10.19 -5.83
CA ILE A 2 -6.16 9.17 -6.73
C ILE A 2 -4.67 9.31 -6.91
N LYS A 3 -4.17 10.53 -6.99
CA LYS A 3 -2.74 10.77 -7.15
C LYS A 3 -1.94 10.25 -5.95
N ALA A 4 -2.41 10.53 -4.74
CA ALA A 4 -1.72 10.06 -3.55
C ALA A 4 -1.77 8.53 -3.46
N PHE A 5 -2.89 7.94 -3.84
CA PHE A 5 -3.02 6.49 -3.86
C PHE A 5 -2.03 5.88 -4.86
N ASN A 6 -1.95 6.45 -6.04
CA ASN A 6 -1.04 5.96 -7.08
C ASN A 6 0.41 6.07 -6.67
N GLU A 7 0.79 7.17 -6.02
CA GLU A 7 2.16 7.35 -5.54
C GLU A 7 2.49 6.34 -4.45
N THR A 8 1.53 6.05 -3.58
CA THR A 8 1.72 5.04 -2.54
C THR A 8 1.89 3.67 -3.16
N MET A 9 1.07 3.33 -4.15
CA MET A 9 1.20 2.05 -4.84
C MET A 9 2.53 1.94 -5.56
N LYS A 10 3.01 3.03 -6.13
CA LYS A 10 4.31 3.03 -6.79
C LYS A 10 5.42 2.73 -5.78
N TYR A 11 5.35 3.34 -4.59
CA TYR A 11 6.31 3.05 -3.54
C TYR A 11 6.28 1.58 -3.16
N ILE A 12 5.08 1.03 -3.01
CA ILE A 12 4.91 -0.38 -2.65
C ILE A 12 5.54 -1.28 -3.72
N GLU A 13 5.27 -1.00 -4.99
CA GLU A 13 5.81 -1.78 -6.09
C GLU A 13 7.34 -1.71 -6.13
N GLU A 14 7.91 -0.56 -5.85
CA GLU A 14 9.35 -0.38 -5.90
C GLU A 14 10.06 -0.99 -4.71
N THR A 15 9.33 -1.29 -3.64
CA THR A 15 9.92 -1.75 -2.38
C THR A 15 9.56 -3.20 -2.07
N LEU A 16 9.06 -3.95 -3.05
CA LEU A 16 8.57 -5.30 -2.80
C LEU A 16 9.65 -6.26 -2.30
N THR A 17 10.90 -6.03 -2.67
CA THR A 17 12.00 -6.89 -2.25
C THR A 17 12.50 -6.55 -0.85
N ASP A 18 12.14 -5.40 -0.34
CA ASP A 18 12.56 -4.93 0.98
C ASP A 18 11.36 -4.84 1.90
N ARG A 19 11.65 -4.57 3.19
CA ARG A 19 10.59 -4.39 4.16
C ARG A 19 9.90 -3.05 3.89
N ILE A 20 8.59 -3.10 3.71
CA ILE A 20 7.81 -1.89 3.46
C ILE A 20 7.63 -1.13 4.77
N ASP A 21 7.91 0.18 4.73
CA ASP A 21 7.79 1.05 5.90
C ASP A 21 6.38 1.61 5.97
N GLU A 22 5.64 1.21 7.01
CA GLU A 22 4.26 1.66 7.20
C GLU A 22 4.15 3.16 7.38
N ARG A 23 5.18 3.78 7.97
CA ARG A 23 5.20 5.23 8.13
C ARG A 23 5.27 5.93 6.78
N LYS A 24 6.05 5.37 5.88
CA LYS A 24 6.18 5.91 4.54
C LYS A 24 4.85 5.85 3.80
N ILE A 25 4.15 4.74 3.94
CA ILE A 25 2.83 4.60 3.35
C ILE A 25 1.88 5.66 3.90
N ALA A 26 1.92 5.88 5.21
CA ALA A 26 1.06 6.89 5.82
C ALA A 26 1.38 8.28 5.29
N LEU A 27 2.65 8.60 5.15
CA LEU A 27 3.07 9.90 4.63
C LEU A 27 2.63 10.11 3.18
N LEU A 28 2.81 9.10 2.35
CA LEU A 28 2.50 9.21 0.93
C LEU A 28 1.00 9.26 0.66
N SER A 29 0.24 8.45 1.38
CA SER A 29 -1.20 8.36 1.16
C SER A 29 -1.99 9.43 1.88
N GLY A 30 -1.43 9.97 2.96
CA GLY A 30 -2.15 10.90 3.81
C GLY A 30 -3.07 10.21 4.81
N TYR A 31 -2.99 8.88 4.91
CA TYR A 31 -3.79 8.09 5.84
C TYR A 31 -2.89 7.16 6.62
N SER A 32 -3.34 6.75 7.82
CA SER A 32 -2.58 5.75 8.56
C SER A 32 -2.54 4.44 7.78
N TYR A 33 -1.54 3.60 8.07
CA TYR A 33 -1.42 2.34 7.37
C TYR A 33 -2.67 1.46 7.52
N PRO A 34 -3.25 1.29 8.72
CA PRO A 34 -4.47 0.49 8.84
C PRO A 34 -5.62 1.02 8.01
N LEU A 35 -5.76 2.34 7.95
CA LEU A 35 -6.82 2.94 7.15
C LEU A 35 -6.55 2.76 5.66
N PHE A 36 -5.32 2.96 5.24
CA PHE A 36 -4.95 2.76 3.84
C PHE A 36 -5.19 1.31 3.42
N SER A 37 -4.80 0.37 4.26
CA SER A 37 -4.99 -1.04 3.97
C SER A 37 -6.47 -1.38 3.83
N ARG A 38 -7.30 -0.80 4.68
CA ARG A 38 -8.74 -1.00 4.62
C ARG A 38 -9.33 -0.46 3.31
N MET A 39 -8.90 0.75 2.94
CA MET A 39 -9.35 1.35 1.69
C MET A 39 -8.91 0.51 0.49
N PHE A 40 -7.70 0.01 0.53
CA PHE A 40 -7.19 -0.84 -0.53
C PHE A 40 -8.02 -2.11 -0.66
N SER A 41 -8.37 -2.74 0.47
CA SER A 41 -9.14 -3.99 0.41
C SER A 41 -10.54 -3.77 -0.14
N ILE A 42 -11.11 -2.60 0.08
CA ILE A 42 -12.42 -2.27 -0.47
C ILE A 42 -12.32 -2.13 -1.99
N MET A 43 -11.23 -1.52 -2.47
CA MET A 43 -11.08 -1.24 -3.89
C MET A 43 -10.64 -2.47 -4.70
N VAL A 44 -9.88 -3.36 -4.09
CA VAL A 44 -9.23 -4.46 -4.79
C VAL A 44 -9.81 -5.82 -4.39
N ASP A 45 -10.66 -5.86 -3.37
CA ASP A 45 -11.32 -7.06 -2.87
C ASP A 45 -10.43 -8.04 -2.14
N TYR A 46 -9.23 -7.63 -1.74
CA TYR A 46 -8.41 -8.43 -0.84
C TYR A 46 -7.43 -7.54 -0.09
N PRO A 47 -6.92 -8.03 1.06
CA PRO A 47 -6.09 -7.19 1.93
C PRO A 47 -4.77 -6.78 1.28
N LEU A 48 -4.29 -5.59 1.66
CA LEU A 48 -3.02 -5.09 1.16
C LEU A 48 -1.87 -6.04 1.50
N SER A 49 -1.89 -6.65 2.68
CA SER A 49 -0.84 -7.58 3.06
C SER A 49 -0.78 -8.79 2.11
N GLU A 50 -1.93 -9.27 1.66
CA GLU A 50 -1.98 -10.36 0.69
C GLU A 50 -1.47 -9.92 -0.67
N TYR A 51 -1.81 -8.69 -1.08
CA TYR A 51 -1.32 -8.14 -2.33
C TYR A 51 0.20 -8.11 -2.32
N ILE A 52 0.79 -7.59 -1.25
CA ILE A 52 2.24 -7.49 -1.14
C ILE A 52 2.88 -8.88 -1.17
N ARG A 53 2.27 -9.83 -0.47
CA ARG A 53 2.78 -11.21 -0.44
C ARG A 53 2.81 -11.82 -1.83
N PHE A 54 1.72 -11.66 -2.58
CA PHE A 54 1.64 -12.22 -3.92
C PHE A 54 2.65 -11.59 -4.86
N ARG A 55 2.84 -10.29 -4.73
CA ARG A 55 3.78 -9.59 -5.62
C ARG A 55 5.23 -9.95 -5.32
N LYS A 56 5.53 -10.33 -4.09
CA LYS A 56 6.89 -10.71 -3.72
C LYS A 56 7.31 -12.05 -4.33
N LEU A 57 6.37 -12.85 -4.71
CA LEU A 57 6.69 -14.14 -5.31
C LEU A 57 7.06 -13.95 -6.77
#